data_f1da6a1efb2b58f72c31763826149851
#
_entry.id   f1da6a1efb2b58f72c31763826149851
#
_cell.length_a   1.000
_cell.length_b   1.000
_cell.length_c   1.000
_cell.angle_alpha   90.00
_cell.angle_beta   90.00
_cell.angle_gamma   90.00
#
_symmetry.space_group_name_H-M   'P 1'
#
loop_
_entity.id
_entity.type
_entity.pdbx_description
1 polymer ?
#
loop_
_entity_poly.entity_id
_entity_poly.type
_entity_poly.pdbx_seq_one_letter_code
_entity_poly.pdbx_strand_id
1 'polypeptide(L)'
;MPSTLRFLLASMLAVLLGTFGGCSTGWFHIGNDFDLNAFTSHVERGVTTRDQVRTWLGAPPSTGVNVDTSGQRFDEWTYYFAEGRVSNLTDTTLKMLQIKFDSKGNVQGWDLSQPSK
;
A
#
# COMPACT_ATOMS: atom_id res chain seq x y z
N MET A 1 4.11 -53.52 -28.85
CA MET A 1 3.60 -52.63 -29.93
C MET A 1 4.25 -51.26 -29.74
N PRO A 2 5.37 -50.98 -30.43
CA PRO A 2 6.09 -49.73 -30.12
C PRO A 2 5.43 -48.45 -30.64
N SER A 3 4.44 -48.55 -31.54
CA SER A 3 3.79 -47.36 -32.12
C SER A 3 2.73 -46.73 -31.18
N THR A 4 2.07 -47.49 -30.34
CA THR A 4 1.11 -46.97 -29.38
C THR A 4 1.77 -46.25 -28.20
N LEU A 5 2.95 -46.73 -27.80
CA LEU A 5 3.73 -46.08 -26.75
C LEU A 5 4.28 -44.71 -27.17
N ARG A 6 4.65 -44.58 -28.44
CA ARG A 6 5.12 -43.29 -29.00
C ARG A 6 4.03 -42.22 -29.03
N PHE A 7 2.79 -42.59 -29.35
CA PHE A 7 1.66 -41.67 -29.34
C PHE A 7 1.27 -41.23 -27.93
N LEU A 8 1.37 -42.11 -26.95
CA LEU A 8 1.11 -41.77 -25.53
C LEU A 8 2.18 -40.84 -24.96
N LEU A 9 3.41 -41.03 -25.32
CA LEU A 9 4.51 -40.13 -24.89
C LEU A 9 4.41 -38.75 -25.53
N ALA A 10 4.01 -38.65 -26.78
CA ALA A 10 3.79 -37.38 -27.47
C ALA A 10 2.62 -36.60 -26.88
N SER A 11 1.53 -37.30 -26.52
CA SER A 11 0.37 -36.69 -25.87
C SER A 11 0.71 -36.16 -24.46
N MET A 12 1.53 -36.91 -23.74
CA MET A 12 1.93 -36.50 -22.38
C MET A 12 2.85 -35.31 -22.39
N LEU A 13 3.72 -35.17 -23.40
CA LEU A 13 4.60 -34.02 -23.56
C LEU A 13 3.84 -32.76 -23.95
N ALA A 14 2.79 -32.87 -24.74
CA ALA A 14 1.95 -31.72 -25.13
C ALA A 14 1.15 -31.15 -23.95
N VAL A 15 0.73 -31.98 -23.02
CA VAL A 15 0.03 -31.54 -21.78
C VAL A 15 0.97 -30.81 -20.83
N LEU A 16 2.23 -31.20 -20.75
CA LEU A 16 3.23 -30.53 -19.92
C LEU A 16 3.62 -29.12 -20.42
N LEU A 17 3.56 -28.89 -21.72
CA LEU A 17 3.87 -27.59 -22.32
C LEU A 17 2.72 -26.58 -22.18
N GLY A 18 1.49 -27.04 -21.94
CA GLY A 18 0.33 -26.18 -21.76
C GLY A 18 0.21 -25.54 -20.38
N THR A 19 0.99 -26.00 -19.42
CA THR A 19 0.88 -25.52 -18.02
C THR A 19 1.82 -24.34 -17.69
N PHE A 20 2.67 -23.91 -18.62
CA PHE A 20 3.57 -22.78 -18.45
C PHE A 20 3.02 -21.46 -19.00
N GLY A 21 1.75 -21.39 -19.37
CA GLY A 21 1.08 -20.14 -19.69
C GLY A 21 0.80 -19.33 -18.44
N GLY A 22 1.84 -18.92 -17.72
CA GLY A 22 1.71 -18.10 -16.53
C GLY A 22 1.11 -16.74 -16.87
N CYS A 23 0.03 -16.36 -16.21
CA CYS A 23 -0.56 -15.03 -16.28
C CYS A 23 0.40 -14.02 -15.70
N SER A 24 1.04 -13.22 -16.56
CA SER A 24 1.90 -12.12 -16.15
C SER A 24 1.17 -10.78 -16.08
N THR A 25 -0.15 -10.74 -16.27
CA THR A 25 -0.98 -9.54 -16.22
C THR A 25 -1.58 -9.39 -14.83
N GLY A 26 -0.72 -9.13 -13.82
CA GLY A 26 -1.17 -8.94 -12.45
C GLY A 26 -1.39 -7.48 -12.12
N TRP A 27 -2.52 -7.19 -11.50
CA TRP A 27 -2.68 -6.00 -10.69
C TRP A 27 -2.03 -6.26 -9.35
N PHE A 28 -1.31 -5.28 -8.83
CA PHE A 28 -0.88 -5.30 -7.43
C PHE A 28 -1.66 -4.27 -6.63
N HIS A 29 -1.85 -4.58 -5.35
CA HIS A 29 -2.56 -3.74 -4.40
C HIS A 29 -1.85 -3.84 -3.05
N ILE A 30 -1.44 -2.72 -2.52
CA ILE A 30 -0.74 -2.64 -1.24
C ILE A 30 -1.47 -1.64 -0.36
N GLY A 31 -1.86 -2.07 0.84
CA GLY A 31 -2.60 -1.27 1.79
C GLY A 31 -4.06 -1.07 1.43
N ASN A 32 -4.74 -0.23 2.20
CA ASN A 32 -6.11 0.18 1.95
C ASN A 32 -6.14 1.62 1.46
N ASP A 33 -6.99 1.88 0.46
CA ASP A 33 -7.18 3.26 0.01
C ASP A 33 -7.74 4.11 1.13
N PHE A 34 -7.34 5.36 1.16
CA PHE A 34 -7.80 6.33 2.14
C PHE A 34 -8.06 7.67 1.48
N ASP A 35 -9.00 8.44 2.04
CA ASP A 35 -9.36 9.75 1.53
C ASP A 35 -8.41 10.82 2.06
N LEU A 36 -7.35 11.07 1.31
CA LEU A 36 -6.36 12.09 1.65
C LEU A 36 -6.98 13.49 1.72
N ASN A 37 -7.96 13.77 0.87
CA ASN A 37 -8.63 15.06 0.84
C ASN A 37 -9.48 15.30 2.09
N ALA A 38 -10.08 14.27 2.66
CA ALA A 38 -10.79 14.36 3.93
C ALA A 38 -9.86 14.81 5.07
N PHE A 39 -8.61 14.36 5.05
CA PHE A 39 -7.61 14.80 6.02
C PHE A 39 -7.13 16.22 5.75
N THR A 40 -6.65 16.50 4.54
CA THR A 40 -5.99 17.78 4.21
C THR A 40 -6.93 18.97 4.30
N SER A 41 -8.23 18.78 4.07
CA SER A 41 -9.22 19.84 4.14
C SER A 41 -9.69 20.17 5.57
N HIS A 42 -9.46 19.30 6.54
CA HIS A 42 -9.98 19.48 7.91
C HIS A 42 -8.90 19.51 8.98
N VAL A 43 -7.67 19.09 8.69
CA VAL A 43 -6.61 19.00 9.70
C VAL A 43 -6.18 20.37 10.20
N GLU A 44 -6.05 20.49 11.52
CA GLU A 44 -5.52 21.67 12.20
C GLU A 44 -4.42 21.25 13.18
N ARG A 45 -3.24 21.80 13.00
CA ARG A 45 -2.09 21.51 13.86
C ARG A 45 -2.40 21.93 15.30
N GLY A 46 -2.13 21.05 16.25
CA GLY A 46 -2.34 21.27 17.67
C GLY A 46 -3.79 21.11 18.14
N VAL A 47 -4.74 20.91 17.23
CA VAL A 47 -6.18 20.82 17.52
C VAL A 47 -6.76 19.46 17.14
N THR A 48 -6.47 18.99 15.94
CA THR A 48 -6.98 17.72 15.45
C THR A 48 -6.47 16.55 16.28
N THR A 49 -7.39 15.69 16.73
CA THR A 49 -7.09 14.54 17.59
C THR A 49 -6.89 13.27 16.80
N ARG A 50 -6.30 12.23 17.43
CA ARG A 50 -6.20 10.89 16.87
C ARG A 50 -7.55 10.31 16.45
N ASP A 51 -8.58 10.51 17.27
CA ASP A 51 -9.92 10.00 16.99
C ASP A 51 -10.53 10.63 15.74
N GLN A 52 -10.33 11.92 15.54
CA GLN A 52 -10.74 12.60 14.31
C GLN A 52 -10.03 12.06 13.08
N VAL A 53 -8.71 11.87 13.15
CA VAL A 53 -7.93 11.27 12.06
C VAL A 53 -8.44 9.86 11.74
N ARG A 54 -8.68 9.04 12.75
CA ARG A 54 -9.21 7.69 12.58
C ARG A 54 -10.60 7.70 11.95
N THR A 55 -11.45 8.67 12.30
CA THR A 55 -12.77 8.84 11.68
C THR A 55 -12.67 9.15 10.19
N TRP A 56 -11.70 9.98 9.79
CA TRP A 56 -11.52 10.38 8.40
C TRP A 56 -10.82 9.33 7.53
N LEU A 57 -9.82 8.66 8.09
CA LEU A 57 -8.89 7.80 7.35
C LEU A 57 -9.00 6.31 7.70
N GLY A 58 -9.70 5.96 8.76
CA GLY A 58 -9.74 4.59 9.28
C GLY A 58 -8.54 4.28 10.18
N ALA A 59 -8.41 3.01 10.57
CA ALA A 59 -7.30 2.55 11.39
C ALA A 59 -5.98 2.69 10.63
N PRO A 60 -4.91 3.21 11.26
CA PRO A 60 -3.62 3.33 10.59
C PRO A 60 -2.99 1.95 10.36
N PRO A 61 -2.52 1.65 9.15
CA PRO A 61 -1.86 0.38 8.86
C PRO A 61 -0.49 0.25 9.53
N SER A 62 0.15 1.36 9.89
CA SER A 62 1.42 1.36 10.60
C SER A 62 1.46 2.44 11.66
N THR A 63 1.93 2.08 12.85
CA THR A 63 2.13 2.98 13.98
C THR A 63 3.54 2.84 14.52
N GLY A 64 4.10 3.93 15.02
CA GLY A 64 5.43 3.95 15.58
C GLY A 64 5.61 5.08 16.56
N VAL A 65 6.82 5.19 17.08
CA VAL A 65 7.26 6.25 17.97
C VAL A 65 8.49 6.89 17.38
N ASN A 66 8.51 8.21 17.36
CA ASN A 66 9.66 8.99 16.96
C ASN A 66 10.12 9.84 18.15
N VAL A 67 11.42 9.97 18.31
CA VAL A 67 12.04 10.86 19.32
C VAL A 67 12.91 11.85 18.59
N ASP A 68 12.66 13.13 18.78
CA ASP A 68 13.46 14.18 18.15
C ASP A 68 14.80 14.42 18.87
N THR A 69 15.61 15.31 18.32
CA THR A 69 16.93 15.64 18.88
C THR A 69 16.85 16.29 20.26
N SER A 70 15.73 16.87 20.65
CA SER A 70 15.48 17.42 21.99
C SER A 70 15.02 16.37 23.01
N GLY A 71 14.82 15.13 22.58
CA GLY A 71 14.30 14.05 23.41
C GLY A 71 12.78 14.01 23.50
N GLN A 72 12.06 14.84 22.73
CA GLN A 72 10.60 14.85 22.71
C GLN A 72 10.06 13.66 21.93
N ARG A 73 9.09 12.96 22.49
CA ARG A 73 8.47 11.79 21.93
C ARG A 73 7.19 12.14 21.18
N PHE A 74 7.07 11.61 19.98
CA PHE A 74 5.88 11.71 19.15
C PHE A 74 5.39 10.31 18.76
N ASP A 75 4.08 10.12 18.76
CA ASP A 75 3.48 8.96 18.10
C ASP A 75 3.34 9.28 16.62
N GLU A 76 3.57 8.28 15.79
CA GLU A 76 3.60 8.44 14.34
C GLU A 76 2.68 7.40 13.70
N TRP A 77 1.73 7.86 12.89
CA TRP A 77 0.85 7.00 12.11
C TRP A 77 1.18 7.16 10.63
N THR A 78 1.29 6.05 9.96
CA THR A 78 1.57 6.01 8.53
C THR A 78 0.43 5.33 7.79
N TYR A 79 -0.18 6.06 6.87
CA TYR A 79 -1.16 5.56 5.91
C TYR A 79 -0.47 5.43 4.57
N TYR A 80 -0.65 4.31 3.91
CA TYR A 80 -0.08 4.07 2.58
C TYR A 80 -1.05 3.26 1.72
N PHE A 81 -1.02 3.56 0.44
CA PHE A 81 -1.78 2.88 -0.58
C PHE A 81 -1.00 2.88 -1.88
N ALA A 82 -0.91 1.74 -2.50
CA ALA A 82 -0.34 1.60 -3.85
C ALA A 82 -1.17 0.62 -4.65
N GLU A 83 -1.47 0.99 -5.88
CA GLU A 83 -2.22 0.18 -6.82
C GLU A 83 -1.68 0.39 -8.22
N GLY A 84 -1.56 -0.67 -9.00
CA GLY A 84 -1.09 -0.56 -10.36
C GLY A 84 -0.97 -1.90 -11.07
N ARG A 85 -0.45 -1.86 -12.27
CA ARG A 85 -0.14 -3.04 -13.09
C ARG A 85 1.34 -3.35 -13.03
N VAL A 86 1.68 -4.60 -12.82
CA VAL A 86 3.08 -5.05 -12.84
C VAL A 86 3.72 -4.80 -14.22
N SER A 87 2.92 -4.90 -15.29
CA SER A 87 3.37 -4.68 -16.66
C SER A 87 3.58 -3.22 -17.04
N ASN A 88 3.00 -2.27 -16.28
CA ASN A 88 3.11 -0.83 -16.56
C ASN A 88 3.12 -0.04 -15.26
N LEU A 89 4.30 0.21 -14.73
CA LEU A 89 4.50 0.94 -13.48
C LEU A 89 4.18 2.44 -13.60
N THR A 90 4.03 2.97 -14.81
CA THR A 90 3.65 4.37 -15.02
C THR A 90 2.19 4.64 -14.69
N ASP A 91 1.33 3.62 -14.68
CA ASP A 91 -0.08 3.70 -14.29
C ASP A 91 -0.30 3.41 -12.80
N THR A 92 0.75 3.50 -12.01
CA THR A 92 0.69 3.22 -10.58
C THR A 92 0.18 4.42 -9.80
N THR A 93 -0.84 4.20 -8.96
CA THR A 93 -1.28 5.16 -7.95
C THR A 93 -0.53 4.87 -6.64
N LEU A 94 0.10 5.88 -6.08
CA LEU A 94 0.81 5.79 -4.82
C LEU A 94 0.42 6.97 -3.93
N LYS A 95 0.02 6.68 -2.69
CA LYS A 95 -0.26 7.67 -1.67
C LYS A 95 0.45 7.27 -0.38
N MET A 96 1.06 8.22 0.28
CA MET A 96 1.62 8.03 1.61
C MET A 96 1.36 9.29 2.44
N LEU A 97 0.85 9.10 3.64
CA LEU A 97 0.62 10.14 4.62
C LEU A 97 1.20 9.70 5.95
N GLN A 98 2.11 10.47 6.47
CA GLN A 98 2.72 10.25 7.77
C GLN A 98 2.30 11.36 8.72
N ILE A 99 1.72 11.02 9.87
CA ILE A 99 1.16 11.97 10.83
C ILE A 99 1.89 11.80 12.17
N LYS A 100 2.35 12.91 12.71
CA LYS A 100 2.94 12.97 14.06
C LYS A 100 1.95 13.54 15.05
N PHE A 101 1.78 12.85 16.17
CA PHE A 101 0.95 13.27 17.29
C PHE A 101 1.83 13.62 18.48
N ASP A 102 1.49 14.69 19.17
CA ASP A 102 2.15 15.07 20.40
C ASP A 102 1.75 14.17 21.58
N SER A 103 2.29 14.41 22.76
CA SER A 103 2.00 13.64 23.98
C SER A 103 0.53 13.74 24.44
N LYS A 104 -0.19 14.76 23.98
CA LYS A 104 -1.62 14.95 24.26
C LYS A 104 -2.53 14.24 23.25
N GLY A 105 -1.94 13.68 22.18
CA GLY A 105 -2.68 13.02 21.11
C GLY A 105 -3.21 13.95 20.03
N ASN A 106 -2.70 15.15 19.94
CA ASN A 106 -3.06 16.10 18.90
C ASN A 106 -2.05 16.06 17.74
N VAL A 107 -2.51 16.32 16.53
CA VAL A 107 -1.65 16.37 15.35
C VAL A 107 -0.61 17.48 15.51
N GLN A 108 0.66 17.12 15.49
CA GLN A 108 1.79 18.03 15.56
C GLN A 108 2.29 18.44 14.17
N GLY A 109 2.23 17.53 13.23
CA GLY A 109 2.64 17.73 11.86
C GLY A 109 2.35 16.52 11.00
N TRP A 110 2.55 16.65 9.70
CA TRP A 110 2.36 15.56 8.75
C TRP A 110 3.20 15.77 7.50
N ASP A 111 3.53 14.66 6.85
CA ASP A 111 4.21 14.62 5.56
C ASP A 111 3.37 13.86 4.55
N LEU A 112 3.27 14.39 3.35
CA LEU A 112 2.56 13.83 2.22
C LEU A 112 3.53 13.45 1.13
N SER A 113 3.39 12.25 0.60
CA SER A 113 4.08 11.83 -0.60
C SER A 113 3.07 11.31 -1.61
N GLN A 114 2.94 12.03 -2.70
CA GLN A 114 2.25 11.61 -3.92
C GLN A 114 3.19 11.85 -5.08
N PRO A 115 3.42 10.86 -5.96
CA PRO A 115 4.13 11.15 -7.18
C PRO A 115 3.35 12.18 -7.97
N SER A 116 4.01 13.27 -8.32
CA SER A 116 3.46 14.26 -9.26
C SER A 116 3.26 13.59 -10.61
N LYS A 117 2.07 13.67 -11.10
CA LYS A 117 1.80 13.29 -12.48
C LYS A 117 2.49 14.24 -13.44
#